data_604fe451e13766b397fac467961dd3fe
#
_entry.id   604fe451e13766b397fac467961dd3fe
#
_cell.length_a   1.000
_cell.length_b   1.000
_cell.length_c   1.000
_cell.angle_alpha   90.00
_cell.angle_beta   90.00
_cell.angle_gamma   90.00
#
_symmetry.space_group_name_H-M   'P 1'
#
loop_
_entity.id
_entity.type
_entity.pdbx_description
1 polymer ?
#
loop_
_entity_poly.entity_id
_entity_poly.type
_entity_poly.pdbx_seq_one_letter_code
_entity_poly.pdbx_strand_id
1 'polypeptide(L)'
;MKRLLLFFTWLWLFLPIIAEAQQIRVLSEDLQFSGDLGSSQRKSIILQNESNQPKTYLLKNLRGNVGSSQKVKICLGEQCFDPKKDLAKIKISLDPGEIMTDLYLEFQMGIVETMGSFDLFFVNVENIRETFMVEARYSVSNPNTKIDEFDYKDIKLSDVYPNPSNRIAQLDYQFKNPRVKAKITINSFIGNPIAEYELDPERNTLSINVSEFKEGIYFYTLFLDNKNIVTKKLQIKK
;
A
#
# COMPACT_ATOMS: atom_id res chain seq x y z
N MET A 1 19.71 -74.04 16.12
CA MET A 1 18.75 -72.95 16.25
C MET A 1 19.38 -71.67 15.65
N LYS A 2 19.06 -71.33 14.38
CA LYS A 2 19.59 -70.19 13.70
C LYS A 2 18.54 -69.04 13.82
N ARG A 3 18.90 -67.94 14.51
CA ARG A 3 18.05 -66.75 14.60
C ARG A 3 18.31 -65.91 13.33
N LEU A 4 17.25 -65.74 12.53
CA LEU A 4 17.24 -64.91 11.33
C LEU A 4 16.91 -63.47 11.78
N LEU A 5 17.88 -62.54 11.70
CA LEU A 5 17.69 -61.11 11.94
C LEU A 5 17.18 -60.46 10.65
N LEU A 6 15.90 -60.08 10.64
CA LEU A 6 15.32 -59.27 9.57
C LEU A 6 15.69 -57.81 9.81
N PHE A 7 16.60 -57.29 8.98
CA PHE A 7 16.84 -55.83 8.89
C PHE A 7 15.73 -55.18 8.08
N PHE A 8 14.84 -54.49 8.75
CA PHE A 8 13.87 -53.59 8.14
C PHE A 8 14.60 -52.31 7.75
N THR A 9 15.04 -52.17 6.50
CA THR A 9 15.54 -50.92 5.94
C THR A 9 14.33 -50.01 5.66
N TRP A 10 14.14 -49.01 6.50
CA TRP A 10 13.14 -47.94 6.33
C TRP A 10 13.67 -46.98 5.24
N LEU A 11 13.27 -47.22 4.01
CA LEU A 11 13.56 -46.35 2.87
C LEU A 11 12.62 -45.12 2.98
N TRP A 12 13.15 -44.04 3.54
CA TRP A 12 12.46 -42.73 3.51
C TRP A 12 12.44 -42.24 2.06
N LEU A 13 11.29 -42.38 1.41
CA LEU A 13 10.97 -41.68 0.17
C LEU A 13 10.92 -40.18 0.46
N PHE A 14 12.01 -39.47 0.23
CA PHE A 14 12.00 -38.01 0.08
C PHE A 14 11.25 -37.70 -1.22
N LEU A 15 9.94 -37.48 -1.12
CA LEU A 15 9.20 -36.82 -2.18
C LEU A 15 9.69 -35.35 -2.20
N PRO A 16 10.26 -34.85 -3.31
CA PRO A 16 10.56 -33.43 -3.42
C PRO A 16 9.24 -32.70 -3.34
N ILE A 17 9.05 -31.87 -2.32
CA ILE A 17 7.99 -30.87 -2.29
C ILE A 17 8.37 -29.90 -3.41
N ILE A 18 7.74 -30.05 -4.57
CA ILE A 18 7.82 -29.06 -5.65
C ILE A 18 7.03 -27.86 -5.12
N ALA A 19 7.73 -26.94 -4.46
CA ALA A 19 7.19 -25.62 -4.21
C ALA A 19 6.96 -24.99 -5.61
N GLU A 20 5.72 -24.78 -5.98
CA GLU A 20 5.42 -23.95 -7.16
C GLU A 20 5.92 -22.54 -6.83
N ALA A 21 7.12 -22.24 -7.29
CA ALA A 21 7.66 -20.90 -7.21
C ALA A 21 6.79 -19.97 -8.06
N GLN A 22 6.52 -18.79 -7.57
CA GLN A 22 5.81 -17.76 -8.32
C GLN A 22 6.56 -17.54 -9.64
N GLN A 23 5.89 -17.83 -10.76
CA GLN A 23 6.56 -17.89 -12.08
C GLN A 23 6.76 -16.50 -12.69
N ILE A 24 5.95 -15.50 -12.25
CA ILE A 24 6.13 -14.09 -12.59
C ILE A 24 6.55 -13.33 -11.34
N ARG A 25 7.68 -12.65 -11.46
CA ARG A 25 8.19 -11.76 -10.43
C ARG A 25 7.93 -10.31 -10.76
N VAL A 26 7.33 -9.57 -9.82
CA VAL A 26 7.18 -8.12 -9.90
C VAL A 26 8.46 -7.51 -9.35
N LEU A 27 9.23 -6.82 -10.22
CA LEU A 27 10.50 -6.19 -9.89
C LEU A 27 10.38 -4.69 -9.56
N SER A 28 9.23 -4.08 -9.91
CA SER A 28 8.99 -2.68 -9.57
C SER A 28 8.93 -2.49 -8.06
N GLU A 29 9.55 -1.40 -7.61
CA GLU A 29 9.43 -0.91 -6.24
C GLU A 29 7.99 -0.47 -5.94
N ASP A 30 7.76 -0.05 -4.70
CA ASP A 30 6.45 0.42 -4.20
C ASP A 30 5.81 1.43 -5.17
N LEU A 31 4.66 1.07 -5.77
CA LEU A 31 3.92 1.94 -6.69
C LEU A 31 3.10 2.96 -5.88
N GLN A 32 3.79 3.92 -5.30
CA GLN A 32 3.16 5.01 -4.56
C GLN A 32 3.02 6.26 -5.44
N PHE A 33 1.80 6.72 -5.62
CA PHE A 33 1.45 7.95 -6.34
C PHE A 33 1.13 9.04 -5.31
N SER A 34 1.87 10.15 -5.34
CA SER A 34 1.64 11.27 -4.43
C SER A 34 1.70 12.57 -5.22
N GLY A 35 0.68 13.39 -5.11
CA GLY A 35 0.66 14.65 -5.84
C GLY A 35 -0.55 15.51 -5.54
N ASP A 36 -0.53 16.70 -6.16
CA ASP A 36 -1.54 17.71 -5.96
C ASP A 36 -2.80 17.43 -6.81
N LEU A 37 -3.90 18.05 -6.40
CA LEU A 37 -5.17 18.02 -7.14
C LEU A 37 -4.94 18.29 -8.63
N GLY A 38 -5.55 17.49 -9.49
CA GLY A 38 -5.49 17.62 -10.94
C GLY A 38 -4.19 17.15 -11.59
N SER A 39 -3.15 16.83 -10.81
CA SER A 39 -1.90 16.31 -11.36
C SER A 39 -2.03 14.85 -11.83
N SER A 40 -1.05 14.38 -12.58
CA SER A 40 -0.96 13.01 -13.08
C SER A 40 0.45 12.49 -12.92
N GLN A 41 0.57 11.21 -12.57
CA GLN A 41 1.84 10.52 -12.48
C GLN A 41 1.79 9.21 -13.25
N ARG A 42 2.93 8.83 -13.85
CA ARG A 42 3.10 7.56 -14.57
C ARG A 42 4.27 6.81 -13.96
N LYS A 43 4.07 5.53 -13.61
CA LYS A 43 5.11 4.65 -13.05
C LYS A 43 5.16 3.35 -13.83
N SER A 44 6.37 2.83 -14.02
CA SER A 44 6.59 1.55 -14.67
C SER A 44 6.30 0.39 -13.72
N ILE A 45 5.66 -0.64 -14.26
CA ILE A 45 5.53 -1.96 -13.63
C ILE A 45 6.50 -2.88 -14.34
N ILE A 46 7.55 -3.31 -13.65
CA ILE A 46 8.57 -4.19 -14.21
C ILE A 46 8.24 -5.61 -13.80
N LEU A 47 8.08 -6.49 -14.79
CA LEU A 47 7.76 -7.89 -14.60
C LEU A 47 8.85 -8.76 -15.19
N GLN A 48 9.14 -9.88 -14.55
CA GLN A 48 10.05 -10.91 -15.06
C GLN A 48 9.36 -12.26 -15.09
N ASN A 49 9.49 -12.97 -16.22
CA ASN A 49 9.11 -14.38 -16.30
C ASN A 49 10.30 -15.24 -15.85
N GLU A 50 10.25 -15.76 -14.64
CA GLU A 50 11.29 -16.66 -14.09
C GLU A 50 11.10 -18.13 -14.51
N SER A 51 10.04 -18.43 -15.26
CA SER A 51 9.79 -19.78 -15.76
C SER A 51 10.52 -20.08 -17.05
N ASN A 52 10.57 -21.36 -17.43
CA ASN A 52 11.14 -21.85 -18.68
C ASN A 52 10.14 -21.93 -19.83
N GLN A 53 8.96 -21.35 -19.68
CA GLN A 53 7.87 -21.37 -20.67
C GLN A 53 7.32 -19.97 -20.90
N PRO A 54 6.82 -19.65 -22.10
CA PRO A 54 6.10 -18.40 -22.33
C PRO A 54 4.86 -18.33 -21.44
N LYS A 55 4.58 -17.15 -20.92
CA LYS A 55 3.44 -16.91 -20.03
C LYS A 55 2.59 -15.76 -20.54
N THR A 56 1.29 -15.94 -20.50
CA THR A 56 0.32 -14.92 -20.88
C THR A 56 -0.70 -14.70 -19.76
N TYR A 57 -0.85 -13.46 -19.37
CA TYR A 57 -1.77 -13.03 -18.31
C TYR A 57 -2.77 -12.02 -18.83
N LEU A 58 -3.98 -12.08 -18.28
CA LEU A 58 -5.02 -11.08 -18.45
C LEU A 58 -5.24 -10.34 -17.13
N LEU A 59 -5.43 -9.03 -17.20
CA LEU A 59 -5.93 -8.30 -16.06
C LEU A 59 -7.40 -8.71 -15.80
N LYS A 60 -7.64 -9.34 -14.65
CA LYS A 60 -8.96 -9.86 -14.30
C LYS A 60 -9.83 -8.79 -13.63
N ASN A 61 -9.27 -8.07 -12.69
CA ASN A 61 -9.96 -6.98 -12.01
C ASN A 61 -8.98 -5.99 -11.35
N LEU A 62 -9.52 -4.82 -11.04
CA LEU A 62 -8.94 -3.83 -10.15
C LEU A 62 -9.74 -3.90 -8.86
N ARG A 63 -9.09 -4.24 -7.75
CA ARG A 63 -9.69 -4.29 -6.40
C ARG A 63 -9.22 -3.10 -5.59
N GLY A 64 -10.02 -2.66 -4.65
CA GLY A 64 -9.69 -1.57 -3.74
C GLY A 64 -10.45 -0.30 -4.06
N ASN A 65 -10.06 0.78 -3.40
CA ASN A 65 -10.80 2.03 -3.47
C ASN A 65 -10.04 3.05 -4.31
N VAL A 66 -10.57 3.34 -5.49
CA VAL A 66 -10.18 4.50 -6.30
C VAL A 66 -11.33 5.50 -6.23
N GLY A 67 -11.08 6.66 -5.65
CA GLY A 67 -12.10 7.70 -5.50
C GLY A 67 -12.77 8.07 -6.81
N SER A 68 -13.96 8.64 -6.75
CA SER A 68 -14.79 8.93 -7.92
C SER A 68 -14.17 9.95 -8.89
N SER A 69 -13.31 10.84 -8.39
CA SER A 69 -12.60 11.84 -9.22
C SER A 69 -11.24 11.37 -9.72
N GLN A 70 -10.68 10.32 -9.13
CA GLN A 70 -9.40 9.74 -9.55
C GLN A 70 -9.59 8.82 -10.75
N LYS A 71 -8.59 8.77 -11.63
CA LYS A 71 -8.59 7.85 -12.76
C LYS A 71 -7.29 7.05 -12.80
N VAL A 72 -7.45 5.77 -13.10
CA VAL A 72 -6.35 4.83 -13.33
C VAL A 72 -6.36 4.43 -14.77
N LYS A 73 -5.20 4.40 -15.43
CA LYS A 73 -5.01 3.77 -16.72
C LYS A 73 -3.84 2.81 -16.66
N ILE A 74 -3.93 1.73 -17.40
CA ILE A 74 -2.86 0.77 -17.60
C ILE A 74 -2.41 0.89 -19.04
N CYS A 75 -1.13 1.13 -19.24
CA CYS A 75 -0.56 1.37 -20.57
C CYS A 75 0.45 0.27 -20.91
N LEU A 76 0.32 -0.31 -22.09
CA LEU A 76 1.28 -1.20 -22.72
C LEU A 76 1.96 -0.39 -23.84
N GLY A 77 3.20 0.00 -23.64
CA GLY A 77 3.87 0.97 -24.48
C GLY A 77 3.11 2.30 -24.51
N GLU A 78 2.66 2.72 -25.69
CA GLU A 78 1.89 3.95 -25.89
C GLU A 78 0.38 3.77 -25.76
N GLN A 79 -0.11 2.53 -25.79
CA GLN A 79 -1.53 2.25 -25.74
C GLN A 79 -2.02 2.13 -24.29
N CYS A 80 -2.96 3.00 -23.90
CA CYS A 80 -3.50 3.06 -22.56
C CYS A 80 -4.97 2.61 -22.50
N PHE A 81 -5.32 1.86 -21.47
CA PHE A 81 -6.62 1.25 -21.25
C PHE A 81 -7.22 1.70 -19.91
N ASP A 82 -8.53 1.86 -19.87
CA ASP A 82 -9.27 2.06 -18.63
C ASP A 82 -9.59 0.68 -18.00
N PRO A 83 -9.00 0.34 -16.83
CA PRO A 83 -9.22 -0.96 -16.22
C PRO A 83 -10.67 -1.21 -15.76
N LYS A 84 -11.53 -0.20 -15.75
CA LYS A 84 -12.97 -0.36 -15.46
C LYS A 84 -13.77 -0.78 -16.69
N LYS A 85 -13.25 -0.52 -17.89
CA LYS A 85 -13.96 -0.72 -19.17
C LYS A 85 -13.30 -1.74 -20.08
N ASP A 86 -11.97 -1.79 -20.05
CA ASP A 86 -11.15 -2.46 -21.04
C ASP A 86 -10.37 -3.67 -20.48
N LEU A 87 -10.79 -4.26 -19.34
CA LEU A 87 -10.10 -5.35 -18.67
C LEU A 87 -9.65 -6.47 -19.64
N ALA A 88 -10.55 -6.90 -20.50
CA ALA A 88 -10.28 -8.01 -21.44
C ALA A 88 -9.22 -7.66 -22.52
N LYS A 89 -8.88 -6.38 -22.71
CA LYS A 89 -7.88 -5.92 -23.66
C LYS A 89 -6.48 -5.84 -23.07
N ILE A 90 -6.36 -5.90 -21.74
CA ILE A 90 -5.07 -5.79 -21.05
C ILE A 90 -4.48 -7.19 -20.91
N LYS A 91 -3.69 -7.56 -21.92
CA LYS A 91 -3.02 -8.85 -22.06
C LYS A 91 -1.51 -8.65 -22.02
N ILE A 92 -0.85 -9.37 -21.14
CA ILE A 92 0.61 -9.34 -20.94
C ILE A 92 1.15 -10.70 -21.37
N SER A 93 2.11 -10.74 -22.29
CA SER A 93 2.80 -11.96 -22.70
C SER A 93 4.29 -11.76 -22.49
N LEU A 94 4.95 -12.73 -21.85
CA LEU A 94 6.38 -12.72 -21.57
C LEU A 94 6.98 -14.07 -21.99
N ASP A 95 8.07 -14.00 -22.75
CA ASP A 95 8.90 -15.17 -23.08
C ASP A 95 9.70 -15.65 -21.86
N PRO A 96 10.24 -16.87 -21.87
CA PRO A 96 11.09 -17.37 -20.79
C PRO A 96 12.27 -16.44 -20.48
N GLY A 97 12.40 -16.00 -19.22
CA GLY A 97 13.45 -15.09 -18.76
C GLY A 97 13.26 -13.63 -19.15
N GLU A 98 12.21 -13.30 -19.91
CA GLU A 98 11.95 -11.93 -20.36
C GLU A 98 11.66 -10.99 -19.20
N ILE A 99 12.19 -9.76 -19.30
CA ILE A 99 11.88 -8.65 -18.41
C ILE A 99 11.09 -7.61 -19.22
N MET A 100 9.82 -7.44 -18.88
CA MET A 100 8.95 -6.43 -19.47
C MET A 100 9.11 -5.10 -18.72
N THR A 101 9.35 -4.01 -19.44
CA THR A 101 9.53 -2.67 -18.89
C THR A 101 8.57 -1.63 -19.46
N ASP A 102 7.78 -2.00 -20.44
CA ASP A 102 6.84 -1.13 -21.16
C ASP A 102 5.39 -1.17 -20.63
N LEU A 103 5.19 -1.84 -19.50
CA LEU A 103 3.93 -1.80 -18.74
C LEU A 103 3.97 -0.61 -17.76
N TYR A 104 2.98 0.28 -17.87
CA TYR A 104 2.89 1.47 -17.03
C TYR A 104 1.53 1.59 -16.35
N LEU A 105 1.56 2.15 -15.16
CA LEU A 105 0.38 2.60 -14.45
C LEU A 105 0.36 4.12 -14.44
N GLU A 106 -0.67 4.73 -15.03
CA GLU A 106 -0.93 6.17 -15.01
C GLU A 106 -2.05 6.44 -14.01
N PHE A 107 -1.78 7.31 -13.06
CA PHE A 107 -2.73 7.72 -12.04
C PHE A 107 -2.98 9.23 -12.12
N GLN A 108 -4.25 9.61 -12.33
CA GLN A 108 -4.70 11.00 -12.31
C GLN A 108 -5.30 11.31 -10.95
N MET A 109 -4.76 12.30 -10.27
CA MET A 109 -5.06 12.62 -8.86
C MET A 109 -6.51 13.09 -8.64
N GLY A 110 -7.18 13.60 -9.68
CA GLY A 110 -8.54 14.10 -9.55
C GLY A 110 -8.63 15.43 -8.81
N ILE A 111 -9.85 15.76 -8.34
CA ILE A 111 -10.17 17.06 -7.74
C ILE A 111 -10.55 17.00 -6.26
N VAL A 112 -10.37 15.86 -5.62
CA VAL A 112 -10.71 15.65 -4.21
C VAL A 112 -9.50 15.08 -3.48
N GLU A 113 -9.13 15.70 -2.36
CA GLU A 113 -8.13 15.16 -1.45
C GLU A 113 -8.55 13.79 -0.96
N THR A 114 -7.70 12.81 -1.16
CA THR A 114 -7.97 11.45 -0.73
C THR A 114 -6.70 10.62 -0.78
N MET A 115 -6.68 9.54 -0.03
CA MET A 115 -5.68 8.49 -0.19
C MET A 115 -6.35 7.13 -0.23
N GLY A 116 -5.63 6.18 -0.77
CA GLY A 116 -6.11 4.82 -0.83
C GLY A 116 -5.09 3.87 -1.43
N SER A 117 -5.53 2.65 -1.61
CA SER A 117 -4.77 1.64 -2.34
C SER A 117 -5.70 0.85 -3.25
N PHE A 118 -5.12 0.29 -4.28
CA PHE A 118 -5.81 -0.63 -5.17
C PHE A 118 -4.83 -1.68 -5.69
N ASP A 119 -5.38 -2.83 -6.04
CA ASP A 119 -4.64 -3.98 -6.52
C ASP A 119 -5.06 -4.31 -7.95
N LEU A 120 -4.08 -4.55 -8.80
CA LEU A 120 -4.26 -5.08 -10.14
C LEU A 120 -4.05 -6.59 -10.07
N PHE A 121 -5.10 -7.35 -10.36
CA PHE A 121 -5.09 -8.79 -10.25
C PHE A 121 -5.03 -9.45 -11.63
N PHE A 122 -3.93 -10.15 -11.91
CA PHE A 122 -3.65 -10.83 -13.16
C PHE A 122 -3.79 -12.33 -13.02
N VAL A 123 -4.34 -12.95 -14.06
CA VAL A 123 -4.60 -14.40 -14.12
C VAL A 123 -4.01 -14.96 -15.41
N ASN A 124 -3.27 -16.05 -15.31
CA ASN A 124 -2.75 -16.77 -16.46
C ASN A 124 -3.88 -17.34 -17.31
N VAL A 125 -3.79 -17.20 -18.64
CA VAL A 125 -4.82 -17.63 -19.59
C VAL A 125 -4.92 -19.16 -19.71
N GLU A 126 -3.82 -19.87 -19.47
CA GLU A 126 -3.74 -21.32 -19.59
C GLU A 126 -3.97 -22.01 -18.23
N ASN A 127 -3.61 -21.35 -17.14
CA ASN A 127 -3.77 -21.87 -15.78
C ASN A 127 -4.34 -20.81 -14.86
N ILE A 128 -5.64 -20.85 -14.64
CA ILE A 128 -6.35 -19.87 -13.79
C ILE A 128 -5.95 -19.87 -12.32
N ARG A 129 -5.21 -20.89 -11.86
CA ARG A 129 -4.64 -20.94 -10.50
C ARG A 129 -3.36 -20.15 -10.40
N GLU A 130 -2.70 -19.91 -11.52
CA GLU A 130 -1.48 -19.12 -11.60
C GLU A 130 -1.85 -17.63 -11.71
N THR A 131 -1.58 -16.87 -10.66
CA THR A 131 -1.98 -15.47 -10.55
C THR A 131 -0.85 -14.66 -9.96
N PHE A 132 -0.81 -13.35 -10.27
CA PHE A 132 0.00 -12.39 -9.54
C PHE A 132 -0.76 -11.08 -9.33
N MET A 133 -0.29 -10.29 -8.39
CA MET A 133 -0.92 -9.04 -7.99
C MET A 133 0.12 -7.91 -7.96
N VAL A 134 -0.31 -6.74 -8.39
CA VAL A 134 0.45 -5.49 -8.29
C VAL A 134 -0.33 -4.53 -7.40
N GLU A 135 0.24 -4.21 -6.23
CA GLU A 135 -0.34 -3.23 -5.31
C GLU A 135 0.12 -1.82 -5.68
N ALA A 136 -0.81 -0.88 -5.67
CA ALA A 136 -0.53 0.54 -5.83
C ALA A 136 -1.22 1.35 -4.72
N ARG A 137 -0.52 2.39 -4.24
CA ARG A 137 -1.02 3.32 -3.23
C ARG A 137 -1.04 4.72 -3.80
N TYR A 138 -1.96 5.54 -3.33
CA TYR A 138 -2.01 6.93 -3.74
C TYR A 138 -2.38 7.87 -2.60
N SER A 139 -1.85 9.09 -2.70
CA SER A 139 -2.17 10.21 -1.81
C SER A 139 -2.32 11.48 -2.65
N VAL A 140 -3.51 12.07 -2.59
CA VAL A 140 -3.84 13.31 -3.31
C VAL A 140 -3.95 14.43 -2.30
N SER A 141 -3.14 15.46 -2.44
CA SER A 141 -3.11 16.65 -1.58
C SER A 141 -3.59 17.88 -2.33
N ASN A 142 -4.08 18.86 -1.58
CA ASN A 142 -4.39 20.19 -2.11
C ASN A 142 -3.32 21.17 -1.63
N PRO A 143 -2.46 21.70 -2.51
CA PRO A 143 -1.43 22.66 -2.10
C PRO A 143 -2.01 23.97 -1.53
N ASN A 144 -3.29 24.24 -1.81
CA ASN A 144 -4.00 25.42 -1.29
C ASN A 144 -4.73 25.16 0.03
N THR A 145 -4.83 23.91 0.47
CA THR A 145 -5.32 23.63 1.82
C THR A 145 -4.22 24.05 2.77
N LYS A 146 -4.42 25.13 3.48
CA LYS A 146 -3.64 25.42 4.68
C LYS A 146 -3.87 24.23 5.60
N ILE A 147 -2.89 23.33 5.71
CA ILE A 147 -2.85 22.36 6.80
C ILE A 147 -2.86 23.26 8.03
N ASP A 148 -3.90 23.18 8.85
CA ASP A 148 -3.93 23.92 10.11
C ASP A 148 -2.74 23.42 10.93
N GLU A 149 -1.64 24.17 10.79
CA GLU A 149 -0.40 23.84 11.46
C GLU A 149 -0.52 24.34 12.90
N PHE A 150 -0.47 23.42 13.82
CA PHE A 150 -0.38 23.76 15.24
C PHE A 150 1.08 24.08 15.57
N ASP A 151 1.36 25.37 15.74
CA ASP A 151 2.69 25.86 16.11
C ASP A 151 2.79 26.01 17.64
N TYR A 152 3.54 25.13 18.28
CA TYR A 152 3.82 25.19 19.70
C TYR A 152 5.30 25.50 19.96
N LYS A 153 5.62 25.84 21.21
CA LYS A 153 6.95 26.27 21.63
C LYS A 153 8.07 25.35 21.11
N ASP A 154 7.92 24.05 21.24
CA ASP A 154 8.96 23.05 21.01
C ASP A 154 8.74 22.19 19.75
N ILE A 155 7.54 22.25 19.15
CA ILE A 155 7.16 21.41 18.01
C ILE A 155 6.12 22.09 17.15
N LYS A 156 6.18 21.88 15.84
CA LYS A 156 5.10 22.14 14.89
C LYS A 156 4.43 20.84 14.53
N LEU A 157 3.12 20.85 14.33
CA LEU A 157 2.32 19.66 14.04
C LEU A 157 1.23 20.02 13.03
N SER A 158 1.11 19.25 11.96
CA SER A 158 -0.01 19.36 11.03
C SER A 158 -1.28 18.75 11.64
N ASP A 159 -2.42 18.96 10.99
CA ASP A 159 -3.55 18.08 11.18
C ASP A 159 -3.30 16.71 10.58
N VAL A 160 -3.97 15.70 11.10
CA VAL A 160 -3.95 14.36 10.50
C VAL A 160 -4.66 14.38 9.15
N TYR A 161 -4.01 13.83 8.15
CA TYR A 161 -4.55 13.73 6.80
C TYR A 161 -4.32 12.34 6.18
N PRO A 162 -5.28 11.90 5.31
CA PRO A 162 -6.61 12.47 5.12
C PRO A 162 -7.47 12.31 6.38
N ASN A 163 -8.40 13.20 6.53
CA ASN A 163 -9.41 13.12 7.59
C ASN A 163 -10.79 13.46 6.99
N PRO A 164 -11.65 12.49 6.69
CA PRO A 164 -11.65 11.09 7.12
C PRO A 164 -10.58 10.20 6.46
N SER A 165 -10.15 9.17 7.19
CA SER A 165 -9.20 8.17 6.76
C SER A 165 -9.84 6.77 6.70
N ASN A 166 -9.31 5.88 5.84
CA ASN A 166 -9.81 4.51 5.70
C ASN A 166 -8.76 3.42 6.03
N ARG A 167 -7.47 3.63 5.70
CA ARG A 167 -6.40 2.65 5.94
C ARG A 167 -5.18 3.24 6.62
N ILE A 168 -4.69 4.38 6.11
CA ILE A 168 -3.52 5.07 6.66
C ILE A 168 -3.88 6.54 6.81
N ALA A 169 -3.61 7.08 7.97
CA ALA A 169 -3.60 8.50 8.25
C ALA A 169 -2.16 8.95 8.46
N GLN A 170 -1.82 10.16 8.05
CA GLN A 170 -0.50 10.74 8.23
C GLN A 170 -0.59 12.03 9.02
N LEU A 171 0.51 12.38 9.66
CA LEU A 171 0.65 13.59 10.44
C LEU A 171 2.10 14.06 10.31
N ASP A 172 2.28 15.30 9.80
CA ASP A 172 3.60 15.87 9.68
C ASP A 172 3.95 16.66 10.94
N TYR A 173 5.22 16.60 11.33
CA TYR A 173 5.71 17.29 12.50
C TYR A 173 7.14 17.75 12.31
N GLN A 174 7.52 18.80 13.04
CA GLN A 174 8.88 19.32 13.08
C GLN A 174 9.23 19.73 14.50
N PHE A 175 10.25 19.10 15.06
CA PHE A 175 10.81 19.51 16.35
C PHE A 175 11.55 20.85 16.20
N LYS A 176 11.23 21.81 17.05
CA LYS A 176 12.02 23.03 17.27
C LYS A 176 13.07 22.81 18.36
N ASN A 177 12.76 21.91 19.28
CA ASN A 177 13.61 21.47 20.36
C ASN A 177 13.72 19.95 20.39
N PRO A 178 14.80 19.35 19.91
CA PRO A 178 14.93 17.87 19.83
C PRO A 178 15.13 17.19 21.20
N ARG A 179 15.24 17.96 22.29
CA ARG A 179 15.42 17.41 23.65
C ARG A 179 14.10 17.03 24.32
N VAL A 180 12.96 17.53 23.82
CA VAL A 180 11.65 17.19 24.38
C VAL A 180 11.21 15.83 23.89
N LYS A 181 10.56 15.06 24.75
CA LYS A 181 9.90 13.79 24.36
C LYS A 181 8.50 14.12 23.89
N ALA A 182 8.20 13.72 22.64
CA ALA A 182 6.89 13.93 22.06
C ALA A 182 6.26 12.59 21.71
N LYS A 183 4.94 12.47 21.93
CA LYS A 183 4.16 11.31 21.51
C LYS A 183 2.76 11.70 21.10
N ILE A 184 2.19 10.92 20.21
CA ILE A 184 0.77 10.96 19.80
C ILE A 184 0.06 9.76 20.43
N THR A 185 -1.02 10.01 21.15
CA THR A 185 -1.95 8.97 21.58
C THR A 185 -3.24 9.06 20.80
N ILE A 186 -3.83 7.92 20.48
CA ILE A 186 -5.13 7.84 19.82
C ILE A 186 -6.11 7.18 20.77
N ASN A 187 -7.22 7.86 21.00
CA ASN A 187 -8.28 7.39 21.87
C ASN A 187 -9.60 7.26 21.09
N SER A 188 -10.43 6.30 21.47
CA SER A 188 -11.80 6.21 20.98
C SER A 188 -12.63 7.42 21.44
N PHE A 189 -13.82 7.60 20.85
CA PHE A 189 -14.75 8.67 21.24
C PHE A 189 -15.09 8.68 22.75
N ILE A 190 -15.10 7.51 23.38
CA ILE A 190 -15.37 7.38 24.83
C ILE A 190 -14.12 7.45 25.69
N GLY A 191 -12.96 7.77 25.08
CA GLY A 191 -11.70 7.98 25.82
C GLY A 191 -10.82 6.74 26.01
N ASN A 192 -11.22 5.55 25.54
CA ASN A 192 -10.38 4.35 25.64
C ASN A 192 -9.13 4.51 24.76
N PRO A 193 -7.93 4.21 25.28
CA PRO A 193 -6.70 4.24 24.50
C PRO A 193 -6.72 3.15 23.40
N ILE A 194 -6.34 3.52 22.20
CA ILE A 194 -6.28 2.64 21.01
C ILE A 194 -4.85 2.41 20.57
N ALA A 195 -4.05 3.47 20.48
CA ALA A 195 -2.66 3.42 20.05
C ALA A 195 -1.84 4.58 20.61
N GLU A 196 -0.52 4.37 20.70
CA GLU A 196 0.44 5.38 21.11
C GLU A 196 1.66 5.31 20.19
N TYR A 197 2.18 6.45 19.77
CA TYR A 197 3.31 6.60 18.87
C TYR A 197 4.28 7.62 19.43
N GLU A 198 5.53 7.22 19.69
CA GLU A 198 6.60 8.15 19.98
C GLU A 198 7.03 8.86 18.69
N LEU A 199 7.28 10.17 18.77
CA LEU A 199 7.77 10.96 17.64
C LEU A 199 9.29 11.02 17.69
N ASP A 200 9.92 10.69 16.58
CA ASP A 200 11.35 10.68 16.38
C ASP A 200 11.80 12.08 15.88
N PRO A 201 12.70 12.80 16.58
CA PRO A 201 13.17 14.11 16.13
C PRO A 201 13.89 14.12 14.77
N GLU A 202 14.37 12.95 14.30
CA GLU A 202 15.04 12.79 13.01
C GLU A 202 14.06 12.55 11.86
N ARG A 203 12.77 12.39 12.16
CA ARG A 203 11.69 12.20 11.19
C ARG A 203 10.78 13.41 11.20
N ASN A 204 10.00 13.53 10.14
CA ASN A 204 9.05 14.62 9.95
C ASN A 204 7.61 14.16 9.66
N THR A 205 7.37 12.87 9.60
CA THR A 205 6.04 12.31 9.30
C THR A 205 5.78 11.05 10.13
N LEU A 206 4.61 10.99 10.76
CA LEU A 206 4.06 9.81 11.41
C LEU A 206 2.99 9.18 10.51
N SER A 207 3.14 7.90 10.19
CA SER A 207 2.10 7.11 9.52
C SER A 207 1.34 6.26 10.54
N ILE A 208 0.03 6.42 10.56
CA ILE A 208 -0.88 5.74 11.48
C ILE A 208 -1.70 4.73 10.68
N ASN A 209 -1.50 3.45 10.91
CA ASN A 209 -2.34 2.42 10.30
C ASN A 209 -3.68 2.34 11.03
N VAL A 210 -4.74 2.76 10.34
CA VAL A 210 -6.13 2.76 10.88
C VAL A 210 -6.99 1.64 10.28
N SER A 211 -6.40 0.69 9.54
CA SER A 211 -7.14 -0.41 8.89
C SER A 211 -7.91 -1.27 9.87
N GLU A 212 -7.38 -1.46 11.10
CA GLU A 212 -8.02 -2.24 12.17
C GLU A 212 -9.01 -1.41 13.01
N PHE A 213 -9.05 -0.08 12.82
CA PHE A 213 -9.96 0.77 13.57
C PHE A 213 -11.39 0.62 13.03
N LYS A 214 -12.36 0.59 13.91
CA LYS A 214 -13.78 0.62 13.51
C LYS A 214 -14.13 1.98 12.92
N GLU A 215 -15.12 2.02 12.01
CA GLU A 215 -15.67 3.29 11.52
C GLU A 215 -16.20 4.13 12.69
N GLY A 216 -15.85 5.42 12.71
CA GLY A 216 -16.24 6.31 13.78
C GLY A 216 -15.31 7.50 14.01
N ILE A 217 -15.51 8.14 15.16
CA ILE A 217 -14.74 9.30 15.59
C ILE A 217 -13.74 8.85 16.67
N TYR A 218 -12.51 9.29 16.49
CA TYR A 218 -11.39 9.13 17.40
C TYR A 218 -10.79 10.49 17.72
N PHE A 219 -9.99 10.56 18.76
CA PHE A 219 -9.20 11.72 19.12
C PHE A 219 -7.74 11.36 19.15
N TYR A 220 -6.91 12.21 18.56
CA TYR A 220 -5.46 12.11 18.74
C TYR A 220 -4.96 13.29 19.56
N THR A 221 -4.04 13.01 20.48
CA THR A 221 -3.51 13.97 21.42
C THR A 221 -2.01 14.01 21.34
N LEU A 222 -1.46 15.20 21.17
CA LEU A 222 -0.01 15.45 21.31
C LEU A 222 0.33 15.61 22.79
N PHE A 223 1.29 14.83 23.24
CA PHE A 223 1.93 15.00 24.53
C PHE A 223 3.38 15.46 24.34
N LEU A 224 3.82 16.43 25.13
CA LEU A 224 5.23 16.82 25.30
C LEU A 224 5.60 16.63 26.76
N ASP A 225 6.67 15.88 27.01
CA ASP A 225 7.13 15.54 28.38
C ASP A 225 5.97 15.12 29.30
N ASN A 226 5.09 14.24 28.79
CA ASN A 226 3.86 13.75 29.42
C ASN A 226 2.78 14.81 29.72
N LYS A 227 2.89 16.02 29.22
CA LYS A 227 1.84 17.03 29.30
C LYS A 227 1.00 17.00 28.02
N ASN A 228 -0.33 16.96 28.17
CA ASN A 228 -1.28 17.13 27.06
C ASN A 228 -1.15 18.56 26.53
N ILE A 229 -0.86 18.70 25.23
CA ILE A 229 -0.67 19.98 24.56
C ILE A 229 -1.88 20.33 23.69
N VAL A 230 -2.33 19.40 22.86
CA VAL A 230 -3.47 19.60 21.96
C VAL A 230 -4.14 18.26 21.66
N THR A 231 -5.47 18.29 21.60
CA THR A 231 -6.29 17.14 21.18
C THR A 231 -7.13 17.55 19.97
N LYS A 232 -7.09 16.73 18.94
CA LYS A 232 -7.82 16.97 17.69
C LYS A 232 -8.59 15.71 17.26
N LYS A 233 -9.55 15.89 16.33
CA LYS A 233 -10.44 14.83 15.86
C LYS A 233 -9.82 14.07 14.68
N LEU A 234 -9.90 12.73 14.73
CA LEU A 234 -9.65 11.84 13.61
C LEU A 234 -10.93 11.07 13.28
N GLN A 235 -11.37 11.14 12.04
CA GLN A 235 -12.54 10.41 11.57
C GLN A 235 -12.11 9.21 10.72
N ILE A 236 -12.64 8.04 11.04
CA ILE A 236 -12.43 6.81 10.26
C ILE A 236 -13.72 6.52 9.49
N LYS A 237 -13.57 6.32 8.18
CA LYS A 237 -14.67 5.94 7.29
C LYS A 237 -14.19 4.81 6.39
N LYS A 238 -14.89 3.70 6.42
CA LYS A 238 -14.58 2.49 5.62
C LYS A 238 -15.40 2.44 4.34
#